data_4d1d6b92f089a03562763b8c590f0e64
#
_entry.id   4d1d6b92f089a03562763b8c590f0e64
#
_cell.length_a   1.000
_cell.length_b   1.000
_cell.length_c   1.000
_cell.angle_alpha   90.00
_cell.angle_beta   90.00
_cell.angle_gamma   90.00
#
_symmetry.space_group_name_H-M   'P 1'
#
loop_
_entity.id
_entity.type
_entity.pdbx_description
1 polymer ?
#
loop_
_entity_poly.entity_id
_entity_poly.type
_entity_poly.pdbx_seq_one_letter_code
_entity_poly.pdbx_strand_id
1 'polypeptide(L)'
;MWCCLVGSEMCIRDRFGVNHLGHMALTQALLPLLQNRPDPRVVTVTSGAQYFGKIRWDDPSWSKSYDRYGAYGQSKLANVMFALELDARLREQGSPIRSLAAHPGIARTELQPTAIASVGNRFEALAYRLMDPLFQSAGMGALPQLHAATAATAQGGEHYGPEQFGGLRGAPALCRVAPAASQPAERQRLWSLSEQLIGG
;
A
#
# COMPACT_ATOMS: atom_id res chain seq x y z
N MET A 1 -14.29 14.77 -10.94
CA MET A 1 -13.04 14.40 -10.24
C MET A 1 -12.29 15.64 -9.68
N TRP A 2 -12.95 16.47 -8.87
CA TRP A 2 -12.36 17.73 -8.37
C TRP A 2 -12.16 17.75 -6.85
N CYS A 3 -12.35 16.65 -6.16
CA CYS A 3 -12.31 16.58 -4.69
C CYS A 3 -10.93 16.29 -4.06
N CYS A 4 -9.89 16.02 -4.81
CA CYS A 4 -8.68 15.44 -4.22
C CYS A 4 -7.51 16.40 -3.98
N LEU A 5 -7.64 17.68 -4.31
CA LEU A 5 -6.52 18.64 -4.18
C LEU A 5 -6.54 19.49 -2.91
N VAL A 6 -7.66 19.54 -2.19
CA VAL A 6 -7.73 20.26 -0.89
C VAL A 6 -8.65 19.47 0.02
N GLY A 7 -8.10 18.91 1.10
CA GLY A 7 -8.71 18.08 2.10
C GLY A 7 -10.14 18.35 2.52
N SER A 8 -11.12 18.01 1.68
CA SER A 8 -12.48 17.82 2.17
C SER A 8 -12.49 16.58 3.08
N GLU A 9 -13.28 16.60 4.16
CA GLU A 9 -13.45 15.45 5.04
C GLU A 9 -13.80 14.17 4.28
N MET A 10 -14.47 14.28 3.15
CA MET A 10 -14.82 13.15 2.28
C MET A 10 -13.60 12.50 1.65
N CYS A 11 -12.60 13.27 1.19
CA CYS A 11 -11.36 12.72 0.63
C CYS A 11 -10.46 12.10 1.71
N ILE A 12 -10.51 12.63 2.95
CA ILE A 12 -9.79 12.05 4.08
C ILE A 12 -10.42 10.72 4.49
N ARG A 13 -11.74 10.57 4.34
CA ARG A 13 -12.49 9.35 4.64
C ARG A 13 -12.34 8.29 3.54
N ASP A 14 -12.32 8.66 2.28
CA ASP A 14 -12.18 7.71 1.17
C ASP A 14 -10.74 7.25 0.93
N ARG A 15 -10.17 6.60 1.93
CA ARG A 15 -8.82 6.02 1.82
C ARG A 15 -8.75 4.84 0.86
N PHE A 16 -9.86 4.12 0.67
CA PHE A 16 -9.91 3.00 -0.26
C PHE A 16 -9.89 3.52 -1.70
N GLY A 17 -10.69 4.52 -2.02
CA GLY A 17 -10.70 5.15 -3.35
C GLY A 17 -9.36 5.76 -3.72
N VAL A 18 -8.79 6.59 -2.83
CA VAL A 18 -7.53 7.29 -3.12
C VAL A 18 -6.32 6.34 -3.11
N ASN A 19 -6.17 5.51 -2.06
CA ASN A 19 -4.96 4.72 -1.88
C ASN A 19 -4.94 3.43 -2.69
N HIS A 20 -6.11 2.93 -3.14
CA HIS A 20 -6.22 1.65 -3.85
C HIS A 20 -6.85 1.80 -5.23
N LEU A 21 -8.12 2.22 -5.34
CA LEU A 21 -8.82 2.25 -6.62
C LEU A 21 -8.15 3.19 -7.62
N GLY A 22 -7.74 4.39 -7.20
CA GLY A 22 -7.03 5.35 -8.04
C GLY A 22 -5.68 4.82 -8.53
N HIS A 23 -4.94 4.11 -7.66
CA HIS A 23 -3.68 3.49 -8.04
C HIS A 23 -3.89 2.30 -8.99
N MET A 24 -4.92 1.48 -8.77
CA MET A 24 -5.27 0.39 -9.68
C MET A 24 -5.65 0.93 -11.06
N ALA A 25 -6.54 1.92 -11.13
CA ALA A 25 -6.95 2.54 -12.38
C ALA A 25 -5.78 3.14 -13.15
N LEU A 26 -4.90 3.90 -12.45
CA LEU A 26 -3.69 4.45 -13.05
C LEU A 26 -2.76 3.35 -13.57
N THR A 27 -2.55 2.30 -12.78
CA THR A 27 -1.70 1.18 -13.19
C THR A 27 -2.25 0.50 -14.44
N GLN A 28 -3.54 0.17 -14.47
CA GLN A 28 -4.19 -0.45 -15.64
C GLN A 28 -4.04 0.41 -16.90
N ALA A 29 -4.20 1.73 -16.78
CA ALA A 29 -4.02 2.65 -17.89
C ALA A 29 -2.58 2.72 -18.42
N LEU A 30 -1.59 2.50 -17.54
CA LEU A 30 -0.16 2.58 -17.89
C LEU A 30 0.45 1.23 -18.32
N LEU A 31 -0.16 0.09 -18.01
CA LEU A 31 0.38 -1.23 -18.37
C LEU A 31 0.76 -1.37 -19.85
N PRO A 32 -0.04 -0.89 -20.83
CA PRO A 32 0.34 -1.00 -22.24
C PRO A 32 1.64 -0.28 -22.57
N LEU A 33 1.97 0.80 -21.87
CA LEU A 33 3.21 1.57 -22.07
C LEU A 33 4.45 0.86 -21.50
N LEU A 34 4.26 -0.09 -20.59
CA LEU A 34 5.34 -0.86 -19.95
C LEU A 34 5.75 -2.10 -20.73
N GLN A 35 4.88 -2.65 -21.59
CA GLN A 35 5.09 -3.95 -22.26
C GLN A 35 6.41 -4.06 -23.03
N ASN A 36 6.87 -2.97 -23.65
CA ASN A 36 8.07 -2.96 -24.48
C ASN A 36 9.26 -2.27 -23.80
N ARG A 37 9.23 -2.12 -22.49
CA ARG A 37 10.34 -1.50 -21.74
C ARG A 37 11.32 -2.56 -21.25
N PRO A 38 12.62 -2.23 -21.12
CA PRO A 38 13.56 -3.13 -20.48
C PRO A 38 13.23 -3.26 -18.99
N ASP A 39 13.11 -4.50 -18.52
CA ASP A 39 12.87 -4.85 -17.11
C ASP A 39 11.69 -4.09 -16.46
N PRO A 40 10.46 -4.18 -17.04
CA PRO A 40 9.34 -3.36 -16.61
C PRO A 40 8.79 -3.83 -15.27
N ARG A 41 8.54 -2.88 -14.36
CA ARG A 41 8.05 -3.17 -13.00
C ARG A 41 6.95 -2.23 -12.56
N VAL A 42 6.01 -2.76 -11.80
CA VAL A 42 5.01 -2.02 -11.01
C VAL A 42 5.33 -2.25 -9.55
N VAL A 43 5.66 -1.20 -8.81
CA VAL A 43 5.92 -1.29 -7.37
C VAL A 43 4.80 -0.57 -6.62
N THR A 44 3.98 -1.35 -5.92
CA THR A 44 2.86 -0.83 -5.13
C THR A 44 3.28 -0.57 -3.70
N VAL A 45 3.14 0.69 -3.26
CA VAL A 45 3.53 1.09 -1.90
C VAL A 45 2.43 0.74 -0.90
N THR A 46 2.79 -0.09 0.08
CA THR A 46 1.95 -0.51 1.19
C THR A 46 2.48 0.00 2.54
N SER A 47 2.08 -0.61 3.63
CA SER A 47 2.50 -0.32 5.01
C SER A 47 2.41 -1.57 5.87
N GLY A 48 3.10 -1.61 7.00
CA GLY A 48 2.87 -2.60 8.06
C GLY A 48 1.41 -2.65 8.55
N ALA A 49 0.62 -1.60 8.30
CA ALA A 49 -0.81 -1.57 8.59
C ALA A 49 -1.62 -2.66 7.85
N GLN A 50 -1.08 -3.27 6.79
CA GLN A 50 -1.70 -4.40 6.12
C GLN A 50 -2.02 -5.58 7.06
N TYR A 51 -1.20 -5.79 8.10
CA TYR A 51 -1.35 -6.95 8.99
C TYR A 51 -2.59 -6.91 9.87
N PHE A 52 -3.10 -5.72 10.18
CA PHE A 52 -4.35 -5.54 10.92
C PHE A 52 -5.53 -5.11 10.03
N GLY A 53 -5.26 -4.83 8.75
CA GLY A 53 -6.28 -4.48 7.77
C GLY A 53 -7.29 -5.63 7.56
N LYS A 54 -8.55 -5.25 7.32
CA LYS A 54 -9.63 -6.17 6.92
C LYS A 54 -10.43 -5.55 5.80
N ILE A 55 -10.74 -6.32 4.77
CA ILE A 55 -11.59 -5.82 3.68
C ILE A 55 -13.06 -5.84 4.14
N ARG A 56 -13.69 -4.68 4.13
CA ARG A 56 -15.14 -4.55 4.36
C ARG A 56 -15.87 -4.68 3.03
N TRP A 57 -16.24 -5.90 2.71
CA TRP A 57 -16.84 -6.23 1.41
C TRP A 57 -18.14 -5.46 1.13
N ASP A 58 -18.93 -5.19 2.18
CA ASP A 58 -20.25 -4.54 2.07
C ASP A 58 -20.18 -3.01 2.24
N ASP A 59 -19.02 -2.46 2.60
CA ASP A 59 -18.82 -1.03 2.81
C ASP A 59 -17.33 -0.67 2.67
N PRO A 60 -16.73 -0.84 1.47
CA PRO A 60 -15.29 -0.64 1.28
C PRO A 60 -14.85 0.82 1.47
N SER A 61 -15.75 1.78 1.27
CA SER A 61 -15.50 3.21 1.48
C SER A 61 -15.74 3.69 2.92
N TRP A 62 -16.14 2.80 3.84
CA TRP A 62 -16.44 3.13 5.24
C TRP A 62 -17.53 4.21 5.39
N SER A 63 -18.54 4.16 4.53
CA SER A 63 -19.62 5.15 4.50
C SER A 63 -20.54 5.08 5.71
N LYS A 64 -20.74 3.89 6.28
CA LYS A 64 -21.67 3.63 7.41
C LYS A 64 -21.05 3.97 8.77
N SER A 65 -19.77 3.66 8.95
CA SER A 65 -19.06 3.94 10.21
C SER A 65 -17.55 4.08 9.92
N TYR A 66 -17.00 5.25 10.17
CA TYR A 66 -15.60 5.53 9.85
C TYR A 66 -14.67 5.28 11.04
N ASP A 67 -13.68 4.43 10.83
CA ASP A 67 -12.51 4.30 11.70
C ASP A 67 -11.23 4.57 10.90
N ARG A 68 -10.47 5.58 11.31
CA ARG A 68 -9.27 6.04 10.61
C ARG A 68 -8.21 4.96 10.43
N TYR A 69 -7.99 4.16 11.46
CA TYR A 69 -6.95 3.11 11.45
C TYR A 69 -7.41 1.89 10.65
N GLY A 70 -8.68 1.49 10.80
CA GLY A 70 -9.26 0.40 10.03
C GLY A 70 -9.32 0.71 8.54
N ALA A 71 -9.76 1.91 8.16
CA ALA A 71 -9.78 2.36 6.76
C ALA A 71 -8.37 2.42 6.14
N TYR A 72 -7.39 2.89 6.91
CA TYR A 72 -5.98 2.89 6.45
C TYR A 72 -5.43 1.47 6.32
N GLY A 73 -5.61 0.62 7.33
CA GLY A 73 -5.19 -0.78 7.30
C GLY A 73 -5.81 -1.53 6.12
N GLN A 74 -7.13 -1.35 5.89
CA GLN A 74 -7.82 -1.89 4.72
C GLN A 74 -7.18 -1.45 3.40
N SER A 75 -6.93 -0.14 3.22
CA SER A 75 -6.35 0.37 1.98
C SER A 75 -4.95 -0.20 1.72
N LYS A 76 -4.15 -0.42 2.78
CA LYS A 76 -2.80 -0.98 2.66
C LYS A 76 -2.80 -2.49 2.45
N LEU A 77 -3.76 -3.21 3.04
CA LEU A 77 -4.02 -4.61 2.71
C LEU A 77 -4.45 -4.76 1.24
N ALA A 78 -5.38 -3.92 0.78
CA ALA A 78 -5.83 -3.93 -0.61
C ALA A 78 -4.66 -3.70 -1.60
N ASN A 79 -3.71 -2.83 -1.27
CA ASN A 79 -2.53 -2.58 -2.10
C ASN A 79 -1.63 -3.82 -2.22
N VAL A 80 -1.41 -4.58 -1.15
CA VAL A 80 -0.65 -5.83 -1.24
C VAL A 80 -1.39 -6.87 -2.05
N MET A 81 -2.70 -7.05 -1.79
CA MET A 81 -3.54 -7.97 -2.54
C MET A 81 -3.53 -7.65 -4.03
N PHE A 82 -3.64 -6.36 -4.38
CA PHE A 82 -3.54 -5.88 -5.76
C PHE A 82 -2.20 -6.22 -6.40
N ALA A 83 -1.08 -5.94 -5.72
CA ALA A 83 0.25 -6.21 -6.28
C ALA A 83 0.45 -7.70 -6.58
N LEU A 84 0.03 -8.58 -5.68
CA LEU A 84 0.14 -10.02 -5.85
C LEU A 84 -0.80 -10.57 -6.93
N GLU A 85 -2.02 -10.05 -7.00
CA GLU A 85 -2.98 -10.45 -8.05
C GLU A 85 -2.55 -9.96 -9.42
N LEU A 86 -2.06 -8.74 -9.52
CA LEU A 86 -1.54 -8.19 -10.75
C LEU A 86 -0.38 -9.04 -11.27
N ASP A 87 0.56 -9.43 -10.41
CA ASP A 87 1.67 -10.30 -10.82
C ASP A 87 1.19 -11.66 -11.32
N ALA A 88 0.22 -12.28 -10.64
CA ALA A 88 -0.36 -13.55 -11.06
C ALA A 88 -0.98 -13.44 -12.47
N ARG A 89 -1.79 -12.43 -12.69
CA ARG A 89 -2.43 -12.17 -14.00
C ARG A 89 -1.43 -11.87 -15.11
N LEU A 90 -0.39 -11.08 -14.81
CA LEU A 90 0.66 -10.78 -15.77
C LEU A 90 1.45 -12.04 -16.18
N ARG A 91 1.75 -12.93 -15.22
CA ARG A 91 2.39 -14.22 -15.50
C ARG A 91 1.50 -15.14 -16.34
N GLU A 92 0.22 -15.23 -16.03
CA GLU A 92 -0.74 -16.02 -16.81
C GLU A 92 -0.83 -15.54 -18.28
N GLN A 93 -0.63 -14.24 -18.51
CA GLN A 93 -0.62 -13.62 -19.84
C GLN A 93 0.75 -13.70 -20.52
N GLY A 94 1.78 -14.29 -19.89
CA GLY A 94 3.15 -14.29 -20.40
C GLY A 94 3.79 -12.91 -20.51
N SER A 95 3.31 -11.94 -19.74
CA SER A 95 3.83 -10.57 -19.75
C SER A 95 5.21 -10.49 -19.08
N PRO A 96 6.15 -9.69 -19.60
CA PRO A 96 7.45 -9.46 -18.98
C PRO A 96 7.38 -8.54 -17.75
N ILE A 97 6.23 -7.89 -17.52
CA ILE A 97 6.04 -6.94 -16.42
C ILE A 97 5.99 -7.69 -15.09
N ARG A 98 6.76 -7.26 -14.13
CA ARG A 98 6.73 -7.77 -12.74
C ARG A 98 5.97 -6.81 -11.84
N SER A 99 5.06 -7.33 -11.03
CA SER A 99 4.37 -6.54 -10.00
C SER A 99 4.88 -6.93 -8.61
N LEU A 100 5.29 -5.93 -7.84
CA LEU A 100 5.88 -6.10 -6.51
C LEU A 100 5.18 -5.17 -5.50
N ALA A 101 5.27 -5.52 -4.23
CA ALA A 101 4.84 -4.66 -3.14
C ALA A 101 6.06 -4.21 -2.32
N ALA A 102 5.99 -3.00 -1.75
CA ALA A 102 7.01 -2.54 -0.82
C ALA A 102 6.43 -1.62 0.25
N HIS A 103 7.04 -1.62 1.46
CA HIS A 103 6.65 -0.69 2.51
C HIS A 103 7.87 -0.05 3.17
N PRO A 104 7.76 1.23 3.60
CA PRO A 104 8.88 2.01 4.12
C PRO A 104 9.23 1.71 5.59
N GLY A 105 8.55 0.79 6.27
CA GLY A 105 8.62 0.70 7.73
C GLY A 105 8.04 1.93 8.40
N ILE A 106 8.65 2.35 9.53
CA ILE A 106 8.30 3.59 10.21
C ILE A 106 9.36 4.64 9.88
N ALA A 107 9.11 5.44 8.84
CA ALA A 107 10.00 6.52 8.43
C ALA A 107 9.50 7.87 8.96
N ARG A 108 10.41 8.74 9.40
CA ARG A 108 10.09 10.13 9.73
C ARG A 108 9.73 10.87 8.44
N THR A 109 8.49 11.34 8.39
CA THR A 109 8.01 12.22 7.32
C THR A 109 7.33 13.44 7.95
N GLU A 110 7.32 14.57 7.27
CA GLU A 110 6.65 15.79 7.75
C GLU A 110 5.13 15.65 7.90
N LEU A 111 4.55 14.61 7.30
CA LEU A 111 3.10 14.34 7.39
C LEU A 111 2.65 13.87 8.77
N GLN A 112 3.54 13.26 9.56
CA GLN A 112 3.17 12.67 10.85
C GLN A 112 2.97 13.71 11.96
N PRO A 113 3.85 14.72 12.14
CA PRO A 113 3.63 15.78 13.11
C PRO A 113 2.33 16.55 12.85
N THR A 114 2.02 16.80 11.57
CA THR A 114 0.81 17.51 11.16
C THR A 114 -0.46 16.72 11.49
N ALA A 115 -0.45 15.39 11.27
CA ALA A 115 -1.58 14.53 11.58
C ALA A 115 -1.84 14.41 13.10
N ILE A 116 -0.79 14.41 13.94
CA ILE A 116 -0.91 14.37 15.41
C ILE A 116 -1.37 15.72 15.94
N ALA A 117 -0.82 16.82 15.44
CA ALA A 117 -1.22 18.15 15.84
C ALA A 117 -2.71 18.43 15.55
N SER A 118 -3.25 17.86 14.48
CA SER A 118 -4.67 18.02 14.13
C SER A 118 -5.64 17.26 15.05
N VAL A 119 -5.19 16.23 15.77
CA VAL A 119 -6.05 15.39 16.63
C VAL A 119 -6.02 15.83 18.10
N GLY A 120 -4.99 16.59 18.53
CA GLY A 120 -4.89 17.15 19.89
C GLY A 120 -4.78 16.12 21.02
N ASN A 121 -4.53 14.84 20.73
CA ASN A 121 -4.48 13.77 21.73
C ASN A 121 -3.07 13.67 22.35
N ARG A 122 -2.93 14.12 23.62
CA ARG A 122 -1.66 14.09 24.37
C ARG A 122 -1.09 12.69 24.53
N PHE A 123 -1.92 11.64 24.58
CA PHE A 123 -1.47 10.25 24.66
C PHE A 123 -0.83 9.77 23.35
N GLU A 124 -1.37 10.15 22.21
CA GLU A 124 -0.75 9.86 20.91
C GLU A 124 0.62 10.54 20.79
N ALA A 125 0.72 11.80 21.20
CA ALA A 125 1.98 12.54 21.20
C ALA A 125 3.06 11.88 22.11
N LEU A 126 2.68 11.41 23.30
CA LEU A 126 3.58 10.69 24.20
C LEU A 126 4.01 9.34 23.61
N ALA A 127 3.07 8.56 23.06
CA ALA A 127 3.36 7.29 22.39
C ALA A 127 4.34 7.48 21.22
N TYR A 128 4.15 8.53 20.44
CA TYR A 128 5.06 8.89 19.34
C TYR A 128 6.47 9.21 19.84
N ARG A 129 6.57 9.99 20.92
CA ARG A 129 7.88 10.33 21.52
C ARG A 129 8.61 9.09 22.05
N LEU A 130 7.88 8.12 22.62
CA LEU A 130 8.45 6.86 23.08
C LEU A 130 8.88 5.95 21.92
N MET A 131 8.21 6.05 20.77
CA MET A 131 8.55 5.31 19.55
C MET A 131 9.64 5.99 18.73
N ASP A 132 10.07 7.19 19.07
CA ASP A 132 11.04 8.00 18.30
C ASP A 132 12.34 7.24 17.94
N PRO A 133 12.93 6.41 18.82
CA PRO A 133 14.12 5.63 18.48
C PRO A 133 13.89 4.55 17.39
N LEU A 134 12.63 4.17 17.14
CA LEU A 134 12.27 3.17 16.12
C LEU A 134 12.10 3.79 14.74
N PHE A 135 11.96 5.10 14.65
CA PHE A 135 11.84 5.78 13.36
C PHE A 135 13.17 5.78 12.62
N GLN A 136 13.10 5.54 11.33
CA GLN A 136 14.23 5.69 10.43
C GLN A 136 14.10 6.96 9.57
N SER A 137 15.20 7.38 8.94
CA SER A 137 15.16 8.53 8.03
C SER A 137 14.28 8.24 6.80
N ALA A 138 13.78 9.29 6.15
CA ALA A 138 13.02 9.17 4.90
C ALA A 138 13.81 8.42 3.81
N GLY A 139 15.14 8.67 3.74
CA GLY A 139 16.03 7.96 2.81
C GLY A 139 16.06 6.44 3.08
N MET A 140 16.18 6.03 4.34
CA MET A 140 16.10 4.61 4.70
C MET A 140 14.72 4.02 4.40
N GLY A 141 13.65 4.78 4.63
CA GLY A 141 12.29 4.36 4.29
C GLY A 141 12.04 4.21 2.79
N ALA A 142 12.81 4.88 1.93
CA ALA A 142 12.71 4.73 0.47
C ALA A 142 13.43 3.48 -0.07
N LEU A 143 14.37 2.91 0.67
CA LEU A 143 15.19 1.79 0.17
C LEU A 143 14.39 0.55 -0.23
N PRO A 144 13.36 0.07 0.49
CA PRO A 144 12.59 -1.09 0.04
C PRO A 144 11.90 -0.88 -1.32
N GLN A 145 11.35 0.32 -1.57
CA GLN A 145 10.75 0.67 -2.84
C GLN A 145 11.79 0.73 -3.97
N LEU A 146 12.93 1.36 -3.70
CA LEU A 146 14.04 1.40 -4.65
C LEU A 146 14.57 -0.01 -4.95
N HIS A 147 14.74 -0.86 -3.93
CA HIS A 147 15.15 -2.24 -4.11
C HIS A 147 14.16 -3.01 -4.99
N ALA A 148 12.86 -2.94 -4.68
CA ALA A 148 11.83 -3.58 -5.50
C ALA A 148 11.84 -3.07 -6.95
N ALA A 149 12.13 -1.78 -7.15
CA ALA A 149 12.15 -1.16 -8.47
C ALA A 149 13.40 -1.47 -9.29
N THR A 150 14.57 -1.69 -8.66
CA THR A 150 15.87 -1.69 -9.37
C THR A 150 16.74 -2.92 -9.15
N ALA A 151 16.53 -3.70 -8.08
CA ALA A 151 17.36 -4.86 -7.81
C ALA A 151 17.16 -5.96 -8.86
N ALA A 152 18.25 -6.45 -9.47
CA ALA A 152 18.17 -7.51 -10.47
C ALA A 152 17.59 -8.83 -9.92
N THR A 153 17.73 -9.05 -8.61
CA THR A 153 17.23 -10.25 -7.91
C THR A 153 15.74 -10.18 -7.54
N ALA A 154 15.13 -8.99 -7.56
CA ALA A 154 13.72 -8.85 -7.16
C ALA A 154 12.79 -9.52 -8.16
N GLN A 155 11.91 -10.40 -7.67
CA GLN A 155 10.98 -11.17 -8.48
C GLN A 155 9.56 -10.62 -8.36
N GLY A 156 8.76 -10.82 -9.40
CA GLY A 156 7.33 -10.51 -9.34
C GLY A 156 6.61 -11.31 -8.25
N GLY A 157 5.63 -10.71 -7.59
CA GLY A 157 4.92 -11.29 -6.45
C GLY A 157 5.63 -11.16 -5.11
N GLU A 158 6.82 -10.55 -5.07
CA GLU A 158 7.54 -10.32 -3.81
C GLU A 158 7.09 -9.05 -3.10
N HIS A 159 7.25 -9.08 -1.77
CA HIS A 159 6.96 -7.96 -0.89
C HIS A 159 8.22 -7.60 -0.09
N TYR A 160 8.66 -6.35 -0.22
CA TYR A 160 9.84 -5.83 0.43
C TYR A 160 9.52 -4.84 1.54
N GLY A 161 10.31 -4.89 2.61
CA GLY A 161 10.25 -3.96 3.72
C GLY A 161 11.57 -3.96 4.49
N PRO A 162 11.70 -3.16 5.56
CA PRO A 162 12.87 -3.19 6.41
C PRO A 162 13.01 -4.53 7.16
N GLU A 163 14.25 -4.99 7.36
CA GLU A 163 14.56 -6.32 7.92
C GLU A 163 14.37 -6.42 9.44
N GLN A 164 14.48 -5.30 10.18
CA GLN A 164 14.59 -5.30 11.63
C GLN A 164 13.26 -4.95 12.31
N PHE A 165 13.10 -5.41 13.56
CA PHE A 165 11.95 -5.11 14.43
C PHE A 165 10.59 -5.39 13.77
N GLY A 166 10.48 -6.51 13.04
CA GLY A 166 9.23 -6.86 12.37
C GLY A 166 8.84 -5.97 11.19
N GLY A 167 9.83 -5.39 10.50
CA GLY A 167 9.60 -4.54 9.34
C GLY A 167 9.51 -3.04 9.67
N LEU A 168 9.99 -2.62 10.86
CA LEU A 168 9.89 -1.22 11.26
C LEU A 168 11.04 -0.36 10.74
N ARG A 169 12.28 -0.91 10.70
CA ARG A 169 13.49 -0.21 10.24
C ARG A 169 14.54 -1.18 9.70
N GLY A 170 15.54 -0.66 9.03
CA GLY A 170 16.69 -1.44 8.55
C GLY A 170 16.82 -1.49 7.03
N ALA A 171 17.68 -2.39 6.54
CA ALA A 171 17.91 -2.60 5.12
C ALA A 171 16.69 -3.29 4.46
N PRO A 172 16.54 -3.20 3.12
CA PRO A 172 15.49 -3.91 2.41
C PRO A 172 15.63 -5.43 2.54
N ALA A 173 14.53 -6.11 2.86
CA ALA A 173 14.46 -7.56 2.92
C ALA A 173 13.07 -8.06 2.46
N LEU A 174 12.99 -9.33 2.09
CA LEU A 174 11.73 -9.99 1.83
C LEU A 174 10.88 -10.05 3.10
N CYS A 175 9.65 -9.58 2.99
CA CYS A 175 8.69 -9.55 4.08
C CYS A 175 7.50 -10.47 3.81
N ARG A 176 6.92 -10.99 4.88
CA ARG A 176 5.65 -11.70 4.79
C ARG A 176 4.54 -10.74 4.37
N VAL A 177 3.48 -11.28 3.82
CA VAL A 177 2.23 -10.54 3.58
C VAL A 177 1.18 -10.96 4.61
N ALA A 178 0.15 -10.12 4.78
CA ALA A 178 -0.98 -10.47 5.63
C ALA A 178 -1.64 -11.78 5.16
N PRO A 179 -2.17 -12.65 6.07
CA PRO A 179 -2.77 -13.93 5.69
C PRO A 179 -3.86 -13.81 4.62
N ALA A 180 -4.69 -12.77 4.67
CA ALA A 180 -5.72 -12.52 3.66
C ALA A 180 -5.11 -12.26 2.26
N ALA A 181 -3.96 -11.57 2.18
CA ALA A 181 -3.28 -11.31 0.92
C ALA A 181 -2.64 -12.56 0.30
N SER A 182 -2.32 -13.57 1.10
CA SER A 182 -1.78 -14.84 0.59
C SER A 182 -2.84 -15.76 -0.02
N GLN A 183 -4.15 -15.47 0.15
CA GLN A 183 -5.24 -16.28 -0.37
C GLN A 183 -5.65 -15.83 -1.79
N PRO A 184 -5.47 -16.66 -2.83
CA PRO A 184 -5.82 -16.27 -4.21
C PRO A 184 -7.31 -15.87 -4.37
N ALA A 185 -8.22 -16.60 -3.75
CA ALA A 185 -9.65 -16.31 -3.83
C ALA A 185 -10.02 -14.90 -3.29
N GLU A 186 -9.39 -14.49 -2.18
CA GLU A 186 -9.59 -13.16 -1.61
C GLU A 186 -9.03 -12.05 -2.53
N ARG A 187 -7.88 -12.27 -3.15
CA ARG A 187 -7.28 -11.33 -4.11
C ARG A 187 -8.15 -11.17 -5.35
N GLN A 188 -8.64 -12.27 -5.93
CA GLN A 188 -9.53 -12.27 -7.08
C GLN A 188 -10.86 -11.57 -6.78
N ARG A 189 -11.41 -11.82 -5.58
CA ARG A 189 -12.61 -11.13 -5.11
C ARG A 189 -12.40 -9.62 -5.00
N LEU A 190 -11.27 -9.20 -4.42
CA LEU A 190 -10.93 -7.78 -4.32
C LEU A 190 -10.75 -7.15 -5.71
N TRP A 191 -10.09 -7.86 -6.62
CA TRP A 191 -9.88 -7.39 -7.98
C TRP A 191 -11.22 -7.11 -8.66
N SER A 192 -12.14 -8.09 -8.65
CA SER A 192 -13.47 -7.94 -9.28
C SER A 192 -14.27 -6.80 -8.65
N LEU A 193 -14.26 -6.66 -7.32
CA LEU A 193 -14.89 -5.54 -6.63
C LEU A 193 -14.28 -4.20 -7.07
N SER A 194 -12.98 -4.13 -7.16
CA SER A 194 -12.27 -2.89 -7.55
C SER A 194 -12.57 -2.50 -9.00
N GLU A 195 -12.61 -3.45 -9.92
CA GLU A 195 -13.00 -3.21 -11.32
C GLU A 195 -14.45 -2.67 -11.42
N GLN A 196 -15.38 -3.23 -10.67
CA GLN A 196 -16.74 -2.72 -10.62
C GLN A 196 -16.82 -1.28 -10.11
N LEU A 197 -16.03 -0.94 -9.10
CA LEU A 197 -16.03 0.41 -8.51
C LEU A 197 -15.27 1.45 -9.37
N ILE A 198 -14.35 1.02 -10.22
CA ILE A 198 -13.62 1.90 -11.16
C ILE A 198 -14.46 2.14 -12.43
N GLY A 199 -15.19 1.13 -12.90
CA GLY A 199 -15.96 1.18 -14.16
C GLY A 199 -17.38 1.73 -14.03
N GLY A 200 -17.89 1.92 -12.80
CA GLY A 200 -19.19 2.58 -12.50
C GLY A 200 -18.99 4.04 -12.24
#